data_2881bce98e58c70ecd2c71ef3097398b
#
_entry.id   2881bce98e58c70ecd2c71ef3097398b
#
_cell.length_a   1.000
_cell.length_b   1.000
_cell.length_c   1.000
_cell.angle_alpha   90.00
_cell.angle_beta   90.00
_cell.angle_gamma   90.00
#
_symmetry.space_group_name_H-M   'P 1'
#
loop_
_entity.id
_entity.type
_entity.pdbx_description
1 polymer ?
#
loop_
_entity_poly.entity_id
_entity_poly.type
_entity_poly.pdbx_seq_one_letter_code
_entity_poly.pdbx_strand_id
1 'polypeptide(L)'
;MAQLVKLQDYISRYQIDLSRYPTQFMRLKQNQWERVKQQWQTGEVIERWEHIDEDPLLQEEKSRTFFQKFFPFSKKEKVIVQESEEIETVNISSEWAVEDQIPEEDTTLIFEPNIIYEPNTLEELKKMFIDQFFHFQMKWASSTLRERSYVDPKYMRDTLLRAMLQTLPDNYLIFYYPIIRVKKAPIELDIIILTPTECLCITVLEQEEQAVYIANSERFWMKKVGKNDKKVLSPLIQLNRMEKLLEQLFIQSGTEMSIKKVLLTRNGYFDYPGTMYGTQLVDKRNFPEWMEQLRRSVSPMKHMQIRAAQSILNNVQTTSFHRDIWNTESTENKEN
;
A
#
# COMPACT_ATOMS: atom_id res chain seq x y z
N MET A 1 2.60 6.18 -7.30
CA MET A 1 1.58 5.56 -6.42
C MET A 1 2.29 5.05 -5.18
N ALA A 2 1.99 5.62 -4.01
CA ALA A 2 2.64 5.23 -2.75
C ALA A 2 2.31 3.80 -2.33
N GLN A 3 3.05 3.25 -1.38
CA GLN A 3 2.90 1.87 -0.92
C GLN A 3 2.16 1.82 0.43
N LEU A 4 1.07 1.06 0.50
CA LEU A 4 0.33 0.81 1.74
C LEU A 4 1.03 -0.33 2.50
N VAL A 5 1.86 0.03 3.46
CA VAL A 5 2.66 -0.93 4.22
C VAL A 5 1.85 -1.61 5.32
N LYS A 6 0.97 -0.87 5.97
CA LYS A 6 0.10 -1.40 7.03
C LYS A 6 -1.25 -0.69 7.03
N LEU A 7 -2.31 -1.46 7.14
CA LEU A 7 -3.68 -0.99 7.32
C LEU A 7 -4.19 -1.54 8.65
N GLN A 8 -4.47 -0.71 9.60
CA GLN A 8 -4.89 -1.08 10.96
C GLN A 8 -4.06 -2.24 11.54
N ASP A 9 -4.74 -3.28 12.02
CA ASP A 9 -4.15 -4.54 12.49
C ASP A 9 -4.15 -5.65 11.44
N TYR A 10 -4.47 -5.35 10.17
CA TYR A 10 -4.48 -6.36 9.11
C TYR A 10 -3.07 -6.87 8.83
N ILE A 11 -2.97 -8.15 8.48
CA ILE A 11 -1.68 -8.73 8.08
C ILE A 11 -1.20 -8.10 6.77
N SER A 12 0.09 -7.89 6.67
CA SER A 12 0.69 -7.29 5.47
C SER A 12 1.90 -8.08 5.00
N ARG A 13 2.09 -8.18 3.70
CA ARG A 13 3.28 -8.77 3.09
C ARG A 13 4.56 -8.09 3.52
N TYR A 14 4.53 -6.78 3.70
CA TYR A 14 5.69 -6.02 4.16
C TYR A 14 6.18 -6.44 5.55
N GLN A 15 5.36 -7.12 6.36
CA GLN A 15 5.78 -7.70 7.64
C GLN A 15 6.66 -8.95 7.46
N ILE A 16 6.56 -9.63 6.31
CA ILE A 16 7.38 -10.82 6.03
C ILE A 16 8.79 -10.37 5.63
N ASP A 17 8.91 -9.46 4.68
CA ASP A 17 10.19 -8.96 4.18
C ASP A 17 10.05 -7.54 3.63
N LEU A 18 10.38 -6.56 4.45
CA LEU A 18 10.31 -5.15 4.09
C LEU A 18 11.46 -4.73 3.15
N SER A 19 12.53 -5.50 3.02
CA SER A 19 13.63 -5.20 2.09
C SER A 19 13.25 -5.57 0.65
N ARG A 20 12.47 -6.61 0.49
CA ARG A 20 12.10 -7.20 -0.80
C ARG A 20 10.82 -6.60 -1.39
N TYR A 21 9.73 -6.58 -0.61
CA TYR A 21 8.40 -6.26 -1.14
C TYR A 21 8.24 -4.84 -1.70
N PRO A 22 8.86 -3.78 -1.17
CA PRO A 22 8.78 -2.46 -1.81
C PRO A 22 9.34 -2.44 -3.24
N THR A 23 10.46 -3.10 -3.46
CA THR A 23 11.07 -3.19 -4.79
C THR A 23 10.24 -4.05 -5.73
N GLN A 24 9.73 -5.18 -5.27
CA GLN A 24 8.83 -6.04 -6.05
C GLN A 24 7.55 -5.30 -6.46
N PHE A 25 6.96 -4.55 -5.55
CA PHE A 25 5.78 -3.74 -5.83
C PHE A 25 6.03 -2.72 -6.95
N MET A 26 7.14 -1.98 -6.88
CA MET A 26 7.49 -1.00 -7.91
C MET A 26 7.73 -1.66 -9.27
N ARG A 27 8.48 -2.77 -9.31
CA ARG A 27 8.74 -3.54 -10.54
C ARG A 27 7.44 -4.10 -11.14
N LEU A 28 6.60 -4.72 -10.31
CA LEU A 28 5.32 -5.26 -10.76
C LEU A 28 4.43 -4.16 -11.37
N LYS A 29 4.31 -3.03 -10.69
CA LYS A 29 3.53 -1.88 -11.20
C LYS A 29 4.07 -1.41 -12.54
N GLN A 30 5.38 -1.25 -12.68
CA GLN A 30 6.00 -0.77 -13.91
C GLN A 30 5.82 -1.76 -15.06
N ASN A 31 6.13 -3.03 -14.83
CA ASN A 31 6.00 -4.07 -15.86
C ASN A 31 4.56 -4.21 -16.36
N GLN A 32 3.59 -4.19 -15.44
CA GLN A 32 2.19 -4.30 -15.81
C GLN A 32 1.68 -3.03 -16.53
N TRP A 33 2.15 -1.85 -16.14
CA TRP A 33 1.83 -0.63 -16.84
C TRP A 33 2.36 -0.61 -18.27
N GLU A 34 3.61 -1.02 -18.48
CA GLU A 34 4.22 -1.09 -19.81
C GLU A 34 3.50 -2.10 -20.71
N ARG A 35 3.14 -3.28 -20.16
CA ARG A 35 2.36 -4.31 -20.86
C ARG A 35 1.00 -3.77 -21.31
N VAL A 36 0.22 -3.17 -20.40
CA VAL A 36 -1.10 -2.60 -20.71
C VAL A 36 -1.01 -1.48 -21.72
N LYS A 37 -0.02 -0.60 -21.58
CA LYS A 37 0.23 0.49 -22.52
C LYS A 37 0.56 -0.03 -23.92
N GLN A 38 1.40 -1.06 -24.02
CA GLN A 38 1.76 -1.68 -25.28
C GLN A 38 0.53 -2.32 -25.95
N GLN A 39 -0.25 -3.12 -25.23
CA GLN A 39 -1.48 -3.75 -25.73
C GLN A 39 -2.47 -2.70 -26.26
N TRP A 40 -2.65 -1.60 -25.51
CA TRP A 40 -3.52 -0.52 -25.95
C TRP A 40 -3.01 0.18 -27.23
N GLN A 41 -1.68 0.36 -27.38
CA GLN A 41 -1.08 0.98 -28.56
C GLN A 41 -1.12 0.09 -29.81
N THR A 42 -1.03 -1.24 -29.64
CA THR A 42 -1.06 -2.21 -30.75
C THR A 42 -2.49 -2.54 -31.22
N GLY A 43 -3.51 -2.11 -30.46
CA GLY A 43 -4.90 -2.47 -30.73
C GLY A 43 -5.18 -3.96 -30.51
N GLU A 44 -4.28 -4.68 -29.84
CA GLU A 44 -4.56 -6.04 -29.38
C GLU A 44 -5.74 -6.00 -28.43
N VAL A 45 -6.74 -6.85 -28.71
CA VAL A 45 -7.94 -6.93 -27.88
C VAL A 45 -7.51 -7.32 -26.47
N ILE A 46 -7.58 -6.36 -25.57
CA ILE A 46 -7.45 -6.64 -24.15
C ILE A 46 -8.67 -7.49 -23.84
N GLU A 47 -8.45 -8.79 -23.56
CA GLU A 47 -9.53 -9.73 -23.30
C GLU A 47 -10.50 -9.13 -22.30
N ARG A 48 -11.74 -8.92 -22.73
CA ARG A 48 -12.81 -8.42 -21.88
C ARG A 48 -13.15 -9.54 -20.88
N TRP A 49 -12.80 -9.33 -19.63
CA TRP A 49 -13.30 -10.16 -18.56
C TRP A 49 -14.75 -9.80 -18.31
N GLU A 50 -15.62 -10.79 -18.41
CA GLU A 50 -17.03 -10.64 -18.09
C GLU A 50 -17.20 -10.16 -16.64
N HIS A 51 -18.15 -9.26 -16.43
CA HIS A 51 -18.53 -8.74 -15.13
C HIS A 51 -18.66 -9.85 -14.09
N ILE A 52 -17.86 -9.77 -13.06
CA ILE A 52 -18.12 -10.48 -11.83
C ILE A 52 -18.38 -9.41 -10.78
N ASP A 53 -19.67 -9.12 -10.55
CA ASP A 53 -20.19 -8.28 -9.46
C ASP A 53 -20.09 -9.01 -8.11
N GLU A 54 -19.01 -9.72 -7.87
CA GLU A 54 -18.77 -10.41 -6.59
C GLU A 54 -17.49 -9.87 -5.96
N ASP A 55 -17.57 -9.71 -4.65
CA ASP A 55 -16.49 -9.30 -3.76
C ASP A 55 -15.12 -9.87 -4.22
N PRO A 56 -14.12 -9.05 -4.56
CA PRO A 56 -12.81 -9.53 -5.02
C PRO A 56 -12.14 -10.51 -4.06
N LEU A 57 -12.60 -10.54 -2.82
CA LEU A 57 -12.11 -11.45 -1.76
C LEU A 57 -12.74 -12.85 -1.81
N LEU A 58 -13.84 -13.05 -2.57
CA LEU A 58 -14.55 -14.35 -2.69
C LEU A 58 -14.25 -15.10 -4.00
N GLN A 59 -13.48 -14.52 -4.93
CA GLN A 59 -13.22 -15.11 -6.24
C GLN A 59 -12.10 -16.16 -6.28
N GLU A 60 -11.39 -16.38 -5.19
CA GLU A 60 -10.27 -17.34 -5.17
C GLU A 60 -10.71 -18.81 -5.39
N GLU A 61 -11.98 -19.15 -5.17
CA GLU A 61 -12.45 -20.53 -5.35
C GLU A 61 -12.87 -20.90 -6.79
N LYS A 62 -13.26 -19.90 -7.62
CA LYS A 62 -13.74 -20.20 -9.00
C LYS A 62 -12.63 -20.17 -10.06
N SER A 63 -11.48 -19.58 -9.78
CA SER A 63 -10.40 -19.47 -10.77
C SER A 63 -9.60 -20.78 -10.99
N ARG A 64 -9.70 -21.74 -10.07
CA ARG A 64 -9.01 -23.05 -10.16
C ARG A 64 -9.45 -23.92 -11.35
N THR A 65 -10.69 -23.80 -11.79
CA THR A 65 -11.23 -24.62 -12.89
C THR A 65 -10.92 -24.05 -14.28
N PHE A 66 -10.57 -22.77 -14.37
CA PHE A 66 -10.32 -22.10 -15.65
C PHE A 66 -8.88 -22.30 -16.15
N PHE A 67 -7.89 -22.35 -15.25
CA PHE A 67 -6.47 -22.51 -15.62
C PHE A 67 -6.10 -23.88 -16.17
N GLN A 68 -6.87 -24.93 -15.86
CA GLN A 68 -6.60 -26.29 -16.41
C GLN A 68 -6.93 -26.41 -17.91
N LYS A 69 -7.64 -25.46 -18.52
CA LYS A 69 -8.03 -25.54 -19.94
C LYS A 69 -7.06 -24.85 -20.91
N PHE A 70 -6.10 -24.05 -20.42
CA PHE A 70 -5.23 -23.25 -21.30
C PHE A 70 -3.78 -23.73 -21.44
N PHE A 71 -3.38 -24.82 -20.76
CA PHE A 71 -2.07 -25.44 -21.03
C PHE A 71 -2.23 -26.83 -21.63
N PRO A 72 -2.12 -26.99 -22.94
CA PRO A 72 -1.95 -28.31 -23.52
C PRO A 72 -0.56 -28.82 -23.16
N PHE A 73 -0.53 -29.91 -22.41
CA PHE A 73 0.64 -30.69 -22.09
C PHE A 73 1.39 -31.05 -23.38
N SER A 74 2.51 -30.42 -23.64
CA SER A 74 3.42 -30.80 -24.71
C SER A 74 4.14 -32.07 -24.30
N LYS A 75 3.86 -33.16 -25.00
CA LYS A 75 4.58 -34.44 -24.91
C LYS A 75 6.05 -34.25 -25.20
N LYS A 76 6.88 -34.75 -24.30
CA LYS A 76 8.31 -34.93 -24.52
C LYS A 76 8.54 -35.94 -25.66
N GLU A 77 9.08 -35.50 -26.78
CA GLU A 77 9.79 -36.36 -27.70
C GLU A 77 11.29 -36.34 -27.36
N LYS A 78 11.83 -37.56 -27.17
CA LYS A 78 13.25 -37.80 -27.02
C LYS A 78 13.91 -37.64 -28.39
N VAL A 79 14.90 -36.77 -28.50
CA VAL A 79 15.86 -36.81 -29.61
C VAL A 79 17.26 -36.94 -29.04
N ILE A 80 17.96 -37.87 -29.68
CA ILE A 80 19.26 -38.47 -29.38
C ILE A 80 20.40 -37.48 -29.65
N VAL A 81 21.40 -37.60 -28.80
CA VAL A 81 22.71 -36.94 -28.79
C VAL A 81 23.48 -37.13 -30.08
N GLN A 82 24.13 -36.09 -30.58
CA GLN A 82 25.46 -36.20 -31.23
C GLN A 82 26.35 -35.02 -30.84
N GLU A 83 27.54 -35.39 -30.36
CA GLU A 83 28.67 -34.53 -30.05
C GLU A 83 29.24 -33.84 -31.28
N SER A 84 29.73 -32.62 -31.17
CA SER A 84 31.03 -32.20 -31.72
C SER A 84 31.39 -30.76 -31.29
N GLU A 85 32.53 -30.70 -30.61
CA GLU A 85 33.64 -29.77 -30.74
C GLU A 85 33.57 -28.31 -30.26
N GLU A 86 34.56 -28.05 -29.45
CA GLU A 86 35.02 -26.86 -28.77
C GLU A 86 35.23 -25.64 -29.68
N ILE A 87 34.87 -24.46 -29.22
CA ILE A 87 35.64 -23.21 -29.43
C ILE A 87 35.59 -22.38 -28.17
N GLU A 88 36.73 -22.19 -27.55
CA GLU A 88 37.00 -21.20 -26.50
C GLU A 88 36.75 -19.77 -27.00
N THR A 89 36.01 -18.98 -26.28
CA THR A 89 36.20 -17.54 -26.26
C THR A 89 35.77 -16.93 -24.91
N VAL A 90 36.81 -16.52 -24.19
CA VAL A 90 36.96 -15.32 -23.34
C VAL A 90 35.80 -14.86 -22.48
N ASN A 91 35.96 -15.09 -21.17
CA ASN A 91 35.29 -14.43 -20.05
C ASN A 91 35.32 -12.91 -20.16
N ILE A 92 34.15 -12.29 -20.17
CA ILE A 92 33.95 -10.98 -19.60
C ILE A 92 32.84 -11.11 -18.53
N SER A 93 33.28 -11.02 -17.30
CA SER A 93 32.44 -10.97 -16.09
C SER A 93 31.37 -9.90 -16.18
N SER A 94 30.12 -10.31 -16.24
CA SER A 94 28.97 -9.49 -15.83
C SER A 94 28.25 -10.22 -14.69
N GLU A 95 28.84 -10.15 -13.51
CA GLU A 95 28.15 -10.36 -12.25
C GLU A 95 27.11 -9.26 -12.11
N TRP A 96 25.86 -9.51 -12.38
CA TRP A 96 24.65 -8.81 -11.86
C TRP A 96 23.38 -9.29 -12.57
N ALA A 97 23.29 -10.54 -12.95
CA ALA A 97 22.04 -11.17 -13.36
C ALA A 97 21.76 -12.37 -12.45
N VAL A 98 21.43 -12.11 -11.21
CA VAL A 98 20.64 -13.08 -10.44
C VAL A 98 19.22 -12.94 -10.98
N GLU A 99 18.84 -13.78 -11.94
CA GLU A 99 17.46 -14.12 -12.19
C GLU A 99 16.92 -14.75 -10.90
N ASP A 100 16.34 -13.92 -10.03
CA ASP A 100 15.48 -14.39 -8.96
C ASP A 100 14.27 -15.06 -9.63
N GLN A 101 14.35 -16.36 -9.81
CA GLN A 101 13.21 -17.21 -10.14
C GLN A 101 12.19 -16.99 -9.02
N ILE A 102 11.14 -16.24 -9.33
CA ILE A 102 9.95 -16.15 -8.47
C ILE A 102 9.45 -17.59 -8.35
N PRO A 103 9.34 -18.17 -7.15
CA PRO A 103 8.77 -19.51 -7.01
C PRO A 103 7.39 -19.52 -7.69
N GLU A 104 7.16 -20.46 -8.59
CA GLU A 104 5.91 -20.60 -9.37
C GLU A 104 4.64 -20.77 -8.52
N GLU A 105 4.79 -20.86 -7.19
CA GLU A 105 3.69 -21.14 -6.24
C GLU A 105 2.91 -19.90 -5.78
N ASP A 106 3.27 -18.68 -6.18
CA ASP A 106 2.58 -17.48 -5.71
C ASP A 106 1.62 -16.88 -6.76
N THR A 107 0.79 -17.72 -7.35
CA THR A 107 -0.23 -17.29 -8.32
C THR A 107 -1.29 -16.33 -7.74
N THR A 108 -1.44 -16.27 -6.41
CA THR A 108 -2.37 -15.33 -5.74
C THR A 108 -1.91 -13.88 -5.81
N LEU A 109 -0.72 -13.62 -6.36
CA LEU A 109 -0.09 -12.30 -6.47
C LEU A 109 -0.05 -11.74 -7.88
N ILE A 110 -0.55 -12.52 -8.84
CA ILE A 110 -0.60 -12.05 -10.22
C ILE A 110 -1.64 -10.93 -10.27
N PHE A 111 -1.16 -9.73 -10.61
CA PHE A 111 -2.02 -8.63 -10.97
C PHE A 111 -2.28 -8.71 -12.46
N GLU A 112 -3.51 -9.00 -12.83
CA GLU A 112 -3.99 -8.92 -14.21
C GLU A 112 -4.90 -7.70 -14.33
N PRO A 113 -4.48 -6.65 -15.03
CA PRO A 113 -5.32 -5.47 -15.22
C PRO A 113 -6.52 -5.82 -16.10
N ASN A 114 -7.70 -5.50 -15.61
CA ASN A 114 -8.97 -5.65 -16.34
C ASN A 114 -9.39 -4.28 -16.88
N ILE A 115 -9.44 -4.13 -18.19
CA ILE A 115 -9.92 -2.91 -18.83
C ILE A 115 -11.39 -3.09 -19.20
N ILE A 116 -12.27 -2.49 -18.40
CA ILE A 116 -13.72 -2.65 -18.48
C ILE A 116 -14.29 -1.98 -19.77
N TYR A 117 -13.68 -0.88 -20.20
CA TYR A 117 -14.03 -0.17 -21.45
C TYR A 117 -12.77 0.30 -22.15
N GLU A 118 -12.85 0.50 -23.46
CA GLU A 118 -11.71 0.96 -24.25
C GLU A 118 -11.44 2.45 -23.98
N PRO A 119 -10.30 2.80 -23.38
CA PRO A 119 -9.97 4.19 -23.10
C PRO A 119 -9.57 4.93 -24.38
N ASN A 120 -10.09 6.14 -24.54
CA ASN A 120 -9.79 6.99 -25.71
C ASN A 120 -8.42 7.67 -25.59
N THR A 121 -7.90 7.83 -24.37
CA THR A 121 -6.64 8.53 -24.10
C THR A 121 -5.73 7.72 -23.20
N LEU A 122 -4.42 7.98 -23.30
CA LEU A 122 -3.43 7.40 -22.41
C LEU A 122 -3.66 7.79 -20.95
N GLU A 123 -4.23 8.96 -20.70
CA GLU A 123 -4.54 9.42 -19.34
C GLU A 123 -5.71 8.63 -18.73
N GLU A 124 -6.75 8.34 -19.53
CA GLU A 124 -7.84 7.46 -19.11
C GLU A 124 -7.34 6.05 -18.82
N LEU A 125 -6.51 5.48 -19.71
CA LEU A 125 -5.89 4.18 -19.50
C LEU A 125 -5.09 4.15 -18.19
N LYS A 126 -4.27 5.16 -17.95
CA LYS A 126 -3.47 5.28 -16.72
C LYS A 126 -4.34 5.39 -15.48
N LYS A 127 -5.43 6.14 -15.55
CA LYS A 127 -6.38 6.26 -14.43
C LYS A 127 -7.02 4.92 -14.10
N MET A 128 -7.51 4.20 -15.11
CA MET A 128 -8.09 2.86 -14.95
C MET A 128 -7.09 1.87 -14.35
N PHE A 129 -5.86 1.87 -14.86
CA PHE A 129 -4.79 1.04 -14.32
C PHE A 129 -4.50 1.34 -12.85
N ILE A 130 -4.39 2.62 -12.48
CA ILE A 130 -4.12 3.03 -11.09
C ILE A 130 -5.29 2.68 -10.17
N ASP A 131 -6.54 2.79 -10.64
CA ASP A 131 -7.72 2.41 -9.86
C ASP A 131 -7.74 0.91 -9.56
N GLN A 132 -7.42 0.07 -10.54
CA GLN A 132 -7.32 -1.37 -10.33
C GLN A 132 -6.11 -1.74 -9.46
N PHE A 133 -4.99 -1.06 -9.67
CA PHE A 133 -3.79 -1.28 -8.87
C PHE A 133 -3.97 -0.87 -7.39
N PHE A 134 -4.91 0.03 -7.09
CA PHE A 134 -5.32 0.33 -5.73
C PHE A 134 -5.94 -0.90 -5.03
N HIS A 135 -6.84 -1.62 -5.70
CA HIS A 135 -7.43 -2.84 -5.14
C HIS A 135 -6.39 -3.94 -4.90
N PHE A 136 -5.45 -4.07 -5.81
CA PHE A 136 -4.32 -4.99 -5.63
C PHE A 136 -3.44 -4.62 -4.44
N GLN A 137 -3.21 -3.33 -4.22
CA GLN A 137 -2.45 -2.85 -3.07
C GLN A 137 -3.16 -3.13 -1.74
N MET A 138 -4.48 -2.99 -1.70
CA MET A 138 -5.29 -3.37 -0.55
C MET A 138 -5.13 -4.86 -0.22
N LYS A 139 -5.09 -5.72 -1.25
CA LYS A 139 -4.80 -7.16 -1.09
C LYS A 139 -3.42 -7.40 -0.48
N TRP A 140 -2.39 -6.67 -0.91
CA TRP A 140 -1.05 -6.78 -0.33
C TRP A 140 -0.97 -6.32 1.12
N ALA A 141 -1.73 -5.32 1.49
CA ALA A 141 -1.80 -4.78 2.85
C ALA A 141 -2.76 -5.57 3.77
N SER A 142 -3.38 -6.65 3.28
CA SER A 142 -4.33 -7.47 4.07
C SER A 142 -4.12 -8.96 3.93
N SER A 143 -3.11 -9.42 3.17
CA SER A 143 -2.87 -10.85 2.99
C SER A 143 -1.41 -11.20 2.75
N THR A 144 -1.06 -12.41 3.12
CA THR A 144 0.19 -13.11 2.80
C THR A 144 -0.14 -14.41 2.09
N LEU A 145 0.87 -15.25 1.81
CA LEU A 145 0.66 -16.60 1.28
C LEU A 145 -0.20 -17.47 2.20
N ARG A 146 0.02 -17.36 3.51
CA ARG A 146 -0.56 -18.28 4.51
C ARG A 146 -1.74 -17.70 5.28
N GLU A 147 -1.85 -16.38 5.32
CA GLU A 147 -2.79 -15.69 6.19
C GLU A 147 -3.49 -14.56 5.46
N ARG A 148 -4.69 -14.25 5.87
CA ARG A 148 -5.45 -13.09 5.39
C ARG A 148 -6.18 -12.39 6.52
N SER A 149 -6.43 -11.11 6.35
CA SER A 149 -7.36 -10.31 7.16
C SER A 149 -8.52 -9.88 6.30
N TYR A 150 -9.73 -9.85 6.87
CA TYR A 150 -10.90 -9.33 6.16
C TYR A 150 -10.90 -7.82 6.21
N VAL A 151 -10.77 -7.19 5.03
CA VAL A 151 -10.75 -5.74 4.90
C VAL A 151 -12.17 -5.19 5.06
N ASP A 152 -12.33 -4.25 6.00
CA ASP A 152 -13.59 -3.51 6.12
C ASP A 152 -13.87 -2.74 4.82
N PRO A 153 -15.05 -2.89 4.19
CA PRO A 153 -15.42 -2.19 2.95
C PRO A 153 -15.29 -0.67 3.02
N LYS A 154 -15.28 -0.06 4.21
CA LYS A 154 -15.06 1.38 4.38
C LYS A 154 -13.73 1.83 3.79
N TYR A 155 -12.65 1.02 3.90
CA TYR A 155 -11.33 1.38 3.37
C TYR A 155 -11.26 1.32 1.85
N MET A 156 -12.06 0.47 1.22
CA MET A 156 -12.19 0.43 -0.24
C MET A 156 -12.85 1.72 -0.78
N ARG A 157 -13.69 2.36 0.03
CA ARG A 157 -14.41 3.61 -0.30
C ARG A 157 -13.73 4.86 0.26
N ASP A 158 -12.65 4.69 1.02
CA ASP A 158 -11.96 5.80 1.66
C ASP A 158 -11.25 6.68 0.61
N THR A 159 -11.79 7.86 0.41
CA THR A 159 -11.30 8.82 -0.58
C THR A 159 -9.95 9.42 -0.22
N LEU A 160 -9.64 9.55 1.09
CA LEU A 160 -8.33 10.04 1.54
C LEU A 160 -7.24 9.00 1.31
N LEU A 161 -7.48 7.75 1.72
CA LEU A 161 -6.56 6.64 1.48
C LEU A 161 -6.29 6.49 -0.02
N ARG A 162 -7.33 6.49 -0.84
CA ARG A 162 -7.22 6.40 -2.30
C ARG A 162 -6.40 7.57 -2.87
N ALA A 163 -6.70 8.80 -2.48
CA ALA A 163 -5.97 9.98 -2.93
C ALA A 163 -4.50 9.93 -2.55
N MET A 164 -4.16 9.56 -1.31
CA MET A 164 -2.77 9.42 -0.86
C MET A 164 -2.02 8.36 -1.67
N LEU A 165 -2.60 7.16 -1.81
CA LEU A 165 -1.96 6.07 -2.52
C LEU A 165 -1.75 6.39 -4.00
N GLN A 166 -2.76 6.92 -4.68
CA GLN A 166 -2.72 7.16 -6.13
C GLN A 166 -1.85 8.36 -6.52
N THR A 167 -1.76 9.38 -5.66
CA THR A 167 -1.08 10.64 -6.00
C THR A 167 0.39 10.65 -5.56
N LEU A 168 0.70 10.10 -4.37
CA LEU A 168 2.04 10.17 -3.82
C LEU A 168 3.02 9.23 -4.54
N PRO A 169 4.33 9.54 -4.52
CA PRO A 169 5.38 8.73 -5.14
C PRO A 169 5.44 7.29 -4.60
N ASP A 170 5.95 6.35 -5.40
CA ASP A 170 6.03 4.92 -5.06
C ASP A 170 7.12 4.58 -4.03
N ASN A 171 8.00 5.50 -3.74
CA ASN A 171 8.97 5.41 -2.66
C ASN A 171 8.43 5.88 -1.29
N TYR A 172 7.15 6.30 -1.20
CA TYR A 172 6.51 6.65 0.06
C TYR A 172 5.83 5.42 0.66
N LEU A 173 6.04 5.21 1.98
CA LEU A 173 5.50 4.09 2.73
C LEU A 173 4.41 4.61 3.68
N ILE A 174 3.18 4.12 3.53
CA ILE A 174 2.01 4.58 4.27
C ILE A 174 1.57 3.51 5.27
N PHE A 175 1.40 3.95 6.51
CA PHE A 175 0.74 3.21 7.59
C PHE A 175 -0.58 3.92 7.87
N TYR A 176 -1.68 3.25 7.63
CA TYR A 176 -3.01 3.84 7.73
C TYR A 176 -3.75 3.30 8.94
N TYR A 177 -3.90 4.12 9.96
CA TYR A 177 -4.43 3.78 11.29
C TYR A 177 -3.79 2.54 11.92
N PRO A 178 -2.45 2.42 11.95
CA PRO A 178 -1.80 1.24 12.51
C PRO A 178 -2.07 1.14 14.02
N ILE A 179 -2.28 -0.09 14.49
CA ILE A 179 -2.40 -0.38 15.91
C ILE A 179 -1.04 -0.84 16.43
N ILE A 180 -0.45 -0.07 17.36
CA ILE A 180 0.85 -0.37 17.95
C ILE A 180 0.68 -0.95 19.34
N ARG A 181 1.44 -1.99 19.65
CA ARG A 181 1.50 -2.58 20.98
C ARG A 181 2.52 -1.85 21.84
N VAL A 182 2.03 -1.11 22.83
CA VAL A 182 2.88 -0.50 23.87
C VAL A 182 2.71 -1.29 25.15
N LYS A 183 3.73 -2.05 25.55
CA LYS A 183 3.66 -3.00 26.66
C LYS A 183 2.54 -4.03 26.43
N LYS A 184 1.42 -3.91 27.16
CA LYS A 184 0.25 -4.80 27.05
C LYS A 184 -0.99 -4.12 26.45
N ALA A 185 -0.92 -2.82 26.12
CA ALA A 185 -2.05 -2.06 25.64
C ALA A 185 -1.90 -1.75 24.13
N PRO A 186 -2.88 -2.10 23.30
CA PRO A 186 -2.92 -1.65 21.92
C PRO A 186 -3.26 -0.17 21.86
N ILE A 187 -2.57 0.57 21.02
CA ILE A 187 -2.80 1.99 20.75
C ILE A 187 -2.99 2.17 19.26
N GLU A 188 -4.16 2.62 18.85
CA GLU A 188 -4.40 3.05 17.48
C GLU A 188 -3.74 4.41 17.27
N LEU A 189 -2.94 4.51 16.21
CA LEU A 189 -2.37 5.76 15.73
C LEU A 189 -3.15 6.23 14.50
N ASP A 190 -3.00 7.51 14.20
CA ASP A 190 -3.53 8.06 12.96
C ASP A 190 -2.63 7.67 11.76
N ILE A 191 -2.56 8.49 10.73
CA ILE A 191 -1.82 8.16 9.51
C ILE A 191 -0.34 8.51 9.68
N ILE A 192 0.54 7.58 9.25
CA ILE A 192 1.98 7.81 9.21
C ILE A 192 2.43 7.66 7.75
N ILE A 193 3.13 8.66 7.24
CA ILE A 193 3.78 8.59 5.93
C ILE A 193 5.29 8.69 6.14
N LEU A 194 6.02 7.65 5.76
CA LEU A 194 7.46 7.69 5.70
C LEU A 194 7.90 8.11 4.29
N THR A 195 8.45 9.30 4.19
CA THR A 195 9.14 9.78 2.99
C THR A 195 10.61 9.35 3.06
N PRO A 196 11.42 9.52 2.01
CA PRO A 196 12.85 9.23 2.08
C PRO A 196 13.62 10.03 3.13
N THR A 197 13.08 11.15 3.61
CA THR A 197 13.81 12.08 4.49
C THR A 197 13.15 12.32 5.84
N GLU A 198 11.85 12.08 5.95
CA GLU A 198 11.08 12.45 7.14
C GLU A 198 9.87 11.53 7.36
N CYS A 199 9.43 11.47 8.60
CA CYS A 199 8.20 10.80 9.03
C CYS A 199 7.12 11.85 9.26
N LEU A 200 6.03 11.78 8.50
CA LEU A 200 4.86 12.64 8.68
C LEU A 200 3.85 11.93 9.59
N CYS A 201 3.55 12.54 10.72
CA CYS A 201 2.47 12.14 11.62
C CYS A 201 1.24 12.99 11.28
N ILE A 202 0.17 12.38 10.81
CA ILE A 202 -0.99 13.10 10.27
C ILE A 202 -2.24 12.72 11.05
N THR A 203 -2.84 13.69 11.74
CA THR A 203 -4.15 13.56 12.36
C THR A 203 -5.23 14.23 11.49
N VAL A 204 -6.31 13.51 11.19
CA VAL A 204 -7.36 13.95 10.27
C VAL A 204 -8.61 14.38 11.01
N LEU A 205 -9.15 15.52 10.65
CA LEU A 205 -10.36 16.15 11.24
C LEU A 205 -11.42 16.36 10.16
N GLU A 206 -12.11 15.30 9.76
CA GLU A 206 -13.11 15.33 8.68
C GLU A 206 -14.50 14.85 9.13
N GLN A 207 -14.92 15.23 10.34
CA GLN A 207 -16.21 14.77 10.89
C GLN A 207 -17.44 15.48 10.30
N GLU A 208 -17.29 16.75 9.93
CA GLU A 208 -18.38 17.58 9.43
C GLU A 208 -17.88 18.52 8.33
N GLU A 209 -18.69 18.69 7.29
CA GLU A 209 -18.36 19.60 6.19
C GLU A 209 -18.33 21.06 6.65
N GLN A 210 -17.38 21.83 6.13
CA GLN A 210 -17.21 23.26 6.39
C GLN A 210 -17.00 23.61 7.88
N ALA A 211 -16.54 22.65 8.68
CA ALA A 211 -16.20 22.91 10.06
C ALA A 211 -15.01 23.89 10.16
N VAL A 212 -15.10 24.87 11.04
CA VAL A 212 -13.99 25.78 11.37
C VAL A 212 -13.46 25.39 12.74
N TYR A 213 -12.21 24.98 12.80
CA TYR A 213 -11.53 24.64 14.05
C TYR A 213 -10.73 25.86 14.52
N ILE A 214 -11.21 26.51 15.59
CA ILE A 214 -10.49 27.60 16.25
C ILE A 214 -9.45 26.96 17.16
N ALA A 215 -8.23 26.98 16.68
CA ALA A 215 -7.09 26.38 17.37
C ALA A 215 -6.51 27.35 18.40
N ASN A 216 -6.15 26.82 19.56
CA ASN A 216 -5.45 27.53 20.63
C ASN A 216 -4.47 26.58 21.33
N SER A 217 -3.71 27.09 22.29
CA SER A 217 -2.79 26.29 23.11
C SER A 217 -3.47 25.46 24.20
N GLU A 218 -4.78 25.62 24.39
CA GLU A 218 -5.53 24.95 25.43
C GLU A 218 -5.84 23.48 25.09
N ARG A 219 -6.29 22.75 26.11
CA ARG A 219 -6.71 21.36 25.99
C ARG A 219 -7.94 21.16 25.10
N PHE A 220 -8.79 22.18 24.97
CA PHE A 220 -10.01 22.12 24.17
C PHE A 220 -10.00 23.22 23.11
N TRP A 221 -10.36 22.83 21.90
CA TRP A 221 -10.59 23.74 20.79
C TRP A 221 -12.08 24.00 20.60
N MET A 222 -12.41 25.09 19.94
CA MET A 222 -13.78 25.38 19.53
C MET A 222 -13.96 24.94 18.07
N LYS A 223 -14.93 24.04 17.84
CA LYS A 223 -15.38 23.68 16.49
C LYS A 223 -16.67 24.41 16.18
N LYS A 224 -16.69 25.18 15.10
CA LYS A 224 -17.86 25.89 14.59
C LYS A 224 -18.38 25.21 13.32
N VAL A 225 -19.69 24.94 13.29
CA VAL A 225 -20.40 24.41 12.12
C VAL A 225 -21.68 25.20 11.96
N GLY A 226 -21.70 26.11 10.97
CA GLY A 226 -22.82 27.06 10.82
C GLY A 226 -22.99 27.94 12.07
N LYS A 227 -24.13 27.80 12.75
CA LYS A 227 -24.45 28.54 13.99
C LYS A 227 -24.13 27.76 15.28
N ASN A 228 -23.62 26.53 15.15
CA ASN A 228 -23.37 25.66 16.29
C ASN A 228 -21.88 25.68 16.68
N ASP A 229 -21.61 26.01 17.94
CA ASP A 229 -20.29 25.98 18.53
C ASP A 229 -20.18 24.76 19.46
N LYS A 230 -19.14 23.94 19.28
CA LYS A 230 -18.89 22.76 20.10
C LYS A 230 -17.44 22.73 20.56
N LYS A 231 -17.21 22.47 21.86
CA LYS A 231 -15.89 22.20 22.39
C LYS A 231 -15.44 20.79 21.97
N VAL A 232 -14.28 20.68 21.39
CA VAL A 232 -13.64 19.41 21.01
C VAL A 232 -12.29 19.31 21.69
N LEU A 233 -11.86 18.09 21.99
CA LEU A 233 -10.52 17.87 22.53
C LEU A 233 -9.50 18.32 21.48
N SER A 234 -8.45 19.00 21.92
CA SER A 234 -7.38 19.45 21.03
C SER A 234 -6.73 18.24 20.31
N PRO A 235 -6.74 18.21 18.97
CA PRO A 235 -6.13 17.12 18.20
C PRO A 235 -4.62 17.06 18.38
N LEU A 236 -4.00 18.13 18.87
CA LEU A 236 -2.58 18.16 19.21
C LEU A 236 -2.21 17.13 20.29
N ILE A 237 -3.15 16.76 21.17
CA ILE A 237 -2.89 15.76 22.21
C ILE A 237 -2.59 14.39 21.57
N GLN A 238 -3.40 14.00 20.61
CA GLN A 238 -3.21 12.75 19.86
C GLN A 238 -1.93 12.81 19.03
N LEU A 239 -1.74 13.90 18.31
CA LEU A 239 -0.58 14.12 17.44
C LEU A 239 0.74 14.11 18.22
N ASN A 240 0.80 14.77 19.39
CA ASN A 240 1.97 14.76 20.27
C ASN A 240 2.22 13.38 20.90
N ARG A 241 1.15 12.61 21.18
CA ARG A 241 1.26 11.23 21.66
C ARG A 241 1.87 10.34 20.59
N MET A 242 1.42 10.50 19.33
CA MET A 242 1.94 9.75 18.19
C MET A 242 3.42 10.05 17.95
N GLU A 243 3.80 11.35 17.94
CA GLU A 243 5.20 11.80 17.84
C GLU A 243 6.09 11.12 18.88
N LYS A 244 5.76 11.27 20.17
CA LYS A 244 6.53 10.70 21.27
C LYS A 244 6.69 9.18 21.18
N LEU A 245 5.65 8.48 20.73
CA LEU A 245 5.68 7.04 20.58
C LEU A 245 6.62 6.64 19.44
N LEU A 246 6.55 7.32 18.30
CA LEU A 246 7.44 7.07 17.16
C LEU A 246 8.88 7.45 17.47
N GLU A 247 9.13 8.55 18.19
CA GLU A 247 10.47 8.90 18.68
C GLU A 247 11.08 7.78 19.52
N GLN A 248 10.30 7.21 20.45
CA GLN A 248 10.76 6.08 21.25
C GLN A 248 11.11 4.85 20.42
N LEU A 249 10.27 4.52 19.43
CA LEU A 249 10.52 3.39 18.52
C LEU A 249 11.78 3.63 17.67
N PHE A 250 11.97 4.83 17.18
CA PHE A 250 13.14 5.18 16.37
C PHE A 250 14.43 5.18 17.20
N ILE A 251 14.41 5.71 18.42
CA ILE A 251 15.55 5.65 19.35
C ILE A 251 15.91 4.19 19.65
N GLN A 252 14.94 3.33 19.97
CA GLN A 252 15.16 1.92 20.26
C GLN A 252 15.77 1.16 19.09
N SER A 253 15.43 1.52 17.87
CA SER A 253 15.96 0.91 16.64
C SER A 253 17.24 1.57 16.12
N GLY A 254 17.74 2.62 16.77
CA GLY A 254 18.88 3.40 16.30
C GLY A 254 18.61 4.06 14.95
N THR A 255 17.39 4.53 14.73
CA THR A 255 16.95 5.18 13.49
C THR A 255 16.88 6.69 13.71
N GLU A 256 17.62 7.44 12.90
CA GLU A 256 17.60 8.90 12.91
C GLU A 256 16.67 9.41 11.78
N MET A 257 15.42 9.66 12.11
CA MET A 257 14.44 10.20 11.16
C MET A 257 13.67 11.35 11.81
N SER A 258 13.64 12.49 11.15
CA SER A 258 12.89 13.66 11.65
C SER A 258 11.39 13.38 11.57
N ILE A 259 10.67 13.76 12.61
CA ILE A 259 9.22 13.63 12.66
C ILE A 259 8.59 15.01 12.46
N LYS A 260 7.65 15.09 11.54
CA LYS A 260 6.81 16.29 11.31
C LYS A 260 5.36 15.99 11.62
N LYS A 261 4.74 16.89 12.34
CA LYS A 261 3.34 16.83 12.70
C LYS A 261 2.47 17.58 11.71
N VAL A 262 1.37 16.96 11.29
CA VAL A 262 0.41 17.55 10.35
C VAL A 262 -1.01 17.36 10.89
N LEU A 263 -1.75 18.45 11.01
CA LEU A 263 -3.20 18.41 11.18
C LEU A 263 -3.87 18.65 9.84
N LEU A 264 -4.72 17.73 9.44
CA LEU A 264 -5.34 17.70 8.11
C LEU A 264 -6.88 17.79 8.20
N THR A 265 -7.46 18.66 7.40
CA THR A 265 -8.89 18.64 7.08
C THR A 265 -9.12 19.04 5.63
N ARG A 266 -9.76 18.16 4.81
CA ARG A 266 -10.03 18.45 3.39
C ARG A 266 -11.35 19.20 3.18
N ASN A 267 -12.24 19.13 4.17
CA ASN A 267 -13.59 19.67 4.10
C ASN A 267 -13.86 20.82 5.09
N GLY A 268 -12.88 21.13 5.94
CA GLY A 268 -12.96 22.20 6.95
C GLY A 268 -11.83 23.22 6.84
N TYR A 269 -11.73 24.07 7.86
CA TYR A 269 -10.75 25.15 7.94
C TYR A 269 -10.14 25.22 9.34
N PHE A 270 -8.89 25.65 9.41
CA PHE A 270 -8.23 26.02 10.66
C PHE A 270 -8.20 27.54 10.80
N ASP A 271 -8.70 28.03 11.94
CA ASP A 271 -8.56 29.42 12.38
C ASP A 271 -7.57 29.45 13.54
N TYR A 272 -6.37 29.89 13.24
CA TYR A 272 -5.29 30.01 14.22
C TYR A 272 -4.56 31.35 14.05
N PRO A 273 -4.61 32.23 15.04
CA PRO A 273 -4.00 33.55 14.97
C PRO A 273 -2.49 33.49 15.21
N GLY A 274 -1.73 32.82 14.34
CA GLY A 274 -0.30 32.73 14.50
C GLY A 274 0.34 31.52 13.81
N THR A 275 1.59 31.24 14.17
CA THR A 275 2.31 30.06 13.68
C THR A 275 2.34 29.00 14.76
N MET A 276 1.83 27.81 14.44
CA MET A 276 1.89 26.66 15.34
C MET A 276 3.24 25.98 15.20
N TYR A 277 4.14 26.21 16.14
CA TYR A 277 5.49 25.65 16.10
C TYR A 277 5.46 24.12 16.08
N GLY A 278 6.22 23.54 15.14
CA GLY A 278 6.38 22.08 15.00
C GLY A 278 5.16 21.34 14.48
N THR A 279 4.07 22.05 14.08
CA THR A 279 2.87 21.43 13.51
C THR A 279 2.41 22.20 12.28
N GLN A 280 2.28 21.51 11.16
CA GLN A 280 1.72 22.05 9.91
C GLN A 280 0.20 21.90 9.91
N LEU A 281 -0.50 22.97 9.62
CA LEU A 281 -1.95 22.99 9.42
C LEU A 281 -2.25 22.90 7.93
N VAL A 282 -2.98 21.84 7.54
CA VAL A 282 -3.41 21.60 6.17
C VAL A 282 -4.92 21.53 6.13
N ASP A 283 -5.53 22.53 5.54
CA ASP A 283 -6.97 22.62 5.43
C ASP A 283 -7.44 22.65 3.96
N LYS A 284 -8.73 22.82 3.74
CA LYS A 284 -9.33 22.82 2.41
C LYS A 284 -8.65 23.79 1.42
N ARG A 285 -8.07 24.89 1.90
CA ARG A 285 -7.45 25.93 1.05
C ARG A 285 -6.09 25.50 0.51
N ASN A 286 -5.28 24.85 1.34
CA ASN A 286 -3.89 24.50 1.02
C ASN A 286 -3.64 22.99 0.81
N PHE A 287 -4.63 22.13 1.00
CA PHE A 287 -4.51 20.69 0.79
C PHE A 287 -4.04 20.31 -0.64
N PRO A 288 -4.59 20.90 -1.73
CA PRO A 288 -4.12 20.57 -3.07
C PRO A 288 -2.64 20.91 -3.29
N GLU A 289 -2.22 22.06 -2.79
CA GLU A 289 -0.82 22.49 -2.90
C GLU A 289 0.11 21.60 -2.07
N TRP A 290 -0.29 21.26 -0.85
CA TRP A 290 0.45 20.36 0.03
C TRP A 290 0.64 18.96 -0.59
N MET A 291 -0.43 18.38 -1.18
CA MET A 291 -0.34 17.11 -1.90
C MET A 291 0.59 17.19 -3.11
N GLU A 292 0.56 18.30 -3.83
CA GLU A 292 1.43 18.53 -4.98
C GLU A 292 2.91 18.70 -4.57
N GLN A 293 3.19 19.37 -3.46
CA GLN A 293 4.54 19.45 -2.90
C GLN A 293 5.08 18.06 -2.53
N LEU A 294 4.28 17.21 -1.89
CA LEU A 294 4.65 15.83 -1.59
C LEU A 294 4.88 15.02 -2.87
N ARG A 295 4.05 15.20 -3.89
CA ARG A 295 4.15 14.50 -5.17
C ARG A 295 5.45 14.84 -5.92
N ARG A 296 5.91 16.07 -5.84
CA ARG A 296 7.12 16.57 -6.53
C ARG A 296 8.42 16.13 -5.88
N SER A 297 8.38 15.62 -4.67
CA SER A 297 9.57 15.17 -3.96
C SER A 297 10.14 13.90 -4.62
N VAL A 298 11.12 14.08 -5.49
CA VAL A 298 11.80 12.99 -6.21
C VAL A 298 13.09 12.67 -5.47
N SER A 299 13.04 11.69 -4.59
CA SER A 299 14.22 11.18 -3.88
C SER A 299 14.13 9.66 -3.85
N PRO A 300 15.20 8.91 -4.09
CA PRO A 300 15.15 7.46 -4.01
C PRO A 300 14.82 7.01 -2.58
N MET A 301 14.30 5.79 -2.45
CA MET A 301 14.08 5.17 -1.15
C MET A 301 15.40 5.06 -0.39
N LYS A 302 15.41 5.45 0.88
CA LYS A 302 16.61 5.46 1.72
C LYS A 302 16.59 4.33 2.75
N HIS A 303 17.78 3.86 3.12
CA HIS A 303 17.94 2.83 4.15
C HIS A 303 17.30 3.23 5.48
N MET A 304 17.43 4.50 5.89
CA MET A 304 16.80 5.01 7.13
C MET A 304 15.26 4.91 7.10
N GLN A 305 14.65 5.14 5.93
CA GLN A 305 13.21 4.97 5.74
C GLN A 305 12.77 3.51 5.95
N ILE A 306 13.53 2.55 5.39
CA ILE A 306 13.28 1.12 5.59
C ILE A 306 13.46 0.73 7.07
N ARG A 307 14.50 1.22 7.74
CA ARG A 307 14.69 0.99 9.18
C ARG A 307 13.57 1.56 10.03
N ALA A 308 13.11 2.77 9.71
CA ALA A 308 11.97 3.39 10.38
C ALA A 308 10.69 2.56 10.18
N ALA A 309 10.41 2.13 8.95
CA ALA A 309 9.26 1.28 8.65
C ALA A 309 9.35 -0.07 9.37
N GLN A 310 10.52 -0.70 9.41
CA GLN A 310 10.74 -1.95 10.15
C GLN A 310 10.52 -1.77 11.65
N SER A 311 10.99 -0.65 12.21
CA SER A 311 10.79 -0.34 13.63
C SER A 311 9.30 -0.22 13.97
N ILE A 312 8.50 0.40 13.10
CA ILE A 312 7.05 0.46 13.28
C ILE A 312 6.44 -0.94 13.14
N LEU A 313 6.77 -1.69 12.07
CA LEU A 313 6.20 -3.02 11.79
C LEU A 313 6.50 -4.04 12.90
N ASN A 314 7.65 -3.96 13.55
CA ASN A 314 7.99 -4.85 14.67
C ASN A 314 7.10 -4.64 15.91
N ASN A 315 6.41 -3.50 15.99
CA ASN A 315 5.58 -3.13 17.13
C ASN A 315 4.08 -3.06 16.81
N VAL A 316 3.66 -3.33 15.58
CA VAL A 316 2.23 -3.34 15.22
C VAL A 316 1.53 -4.59 15.72
N GLN A 317 0.26 -4.43 16.07
CA GLN A 317 -0.66 -5.55 16.24
C GLN A 317 -1.05 -6.12 14.89
N THR A 318 -1.27 -7.44 14.84
CA THR A 318 -1.77 -8.10 13.64
C THR A 318 -2.85 -9.10 14.03
N THR A 319 -3.98 -9.03 13.31
CA THR A 319 -5.10 -9.95 13.40
C THR A 319 -5.31 -10.59 12.03
N SER A 320 -5.14 -11.89 11.94
CA SER A 320 -5.23 -12.65 10.69
C SER A 320 -5.84 -14.03 10.91
N PHE A 321 -6.30 -14.62 9.83
CA PHE A 321 -6.86 -15.98 9.78
C PHE A 321 -6.01 -16.81 8.82
N HIS A 322 -5.80 -18.07 9.17
CA HIS A 322 -5.08 -19.01 8.30
C HIS A 322 -5.86 -19.26 7.01
N ARG A 323 -5.17 -19.41 5.89
CA ARG A 323 -5.78 -19.83 4.62
C ARG A 323 -5.78 -21.35 4.56
N ASP A 324 -6.94 -21.96 4.34
CA ASP A 324 -7.07 -23.40 4.16
C ASP A 324 -6.62 -23.92 2.78
N ILE A 325 -5.59 -23.31 2.21
CA ILE A 325 -5.08 -23.64 0.87
C ILE A 325 -4.53 -25.07 0.79
N TRP A 326 -4.16 -25.66 1.94
CA TRP A 326 -3.48 -26.97 2.02
C TRP A 326 -4.34 -28.12 2.55
N ASN A 327 -5.61 -27.88 2.92
CA ASN A 327 -6.46 -28.93 3.50
C ASN A 327 -7.21 -29.82 2.48
N THR A 328 -7.00 -29.61 1.18
CA THR A 328 -7.70 -30.40 0.14
C THR A 328 -7.07 -31.77 -0.15
N GLU A 329 -5.89 -32.09 0.41
CA GLU A 329 -5.24 -33.39 0.16
C GLU A 329 -5.54 -34.50 1.20
N SER A 330 -6.24 -34.19 2.28
CA SER A 330 -6.46 -35.17 3.36
C SER A 330 -7.84 -35.85 3.38
N THR A 331 -8.74 -35.56 2.44
CA THR A 331 -10.09 -36.13 2.41
C THR A 331 -10.25 -37.28 1.40
N GLU A 332 -9.29 -37.57 0.52
CA GLU A 332 -9.40 -38.67 -0.46
C GLU A 332 -8.87 -40.03 0.02
N ASN A 333 -8.32 -40.14 1.22
CA ASN A 333 -7.74 -41.39 1.74
C ASN A 333 -8.54 -42.04 2.88
N LYS A 334 -9.84 -41.80 3.00
CA LYS A 334 -10.70 -42.47 4.00
C LYS A 334 -11.93 -43.17 3.45
N GLU A 335 -11.95 -43.54 2.17
CA GLU A 335 -12.92 -44.49 1.64
C GLU A 335 -12.15 -45.50 0.78
N ASN A 336 -11.60 -46.54 1.47
CA ASN A 336 -11.35 -47.87 0.95
C ASN A 336 -11.23 -48.85 2.12
#